data_75640f165872125e13be9748cf52f493
#
_entry.id   75640f165872125e13be9748cf52f493
#
_cell.length_a   1.000
_cell.length_b   1.000
_cell.length_c   1.000
_cell.angle_alpha   90.00
_cell.angle_beta   90.00
_cell.angle_gamma   90.00
#
_symmetry.space_group_name_H-M   'P 1'
#
loop_
_entity.id
_entity.type
_entity.pdbx_description
1 polymer ?
#
loop_
_entity_poly.entity_id
_entity_poly.type
_entity_poly.pdbx_seq_one_letter_code
_entity_poly.pdbx_strand_id
1 'polypeptide(L)'
;MRGVTVRKWYLDCVTTAGDAAIVYAGRVALGPISVPYLELLTAPAGGPSAHLRRVSGRARVTTTGRDVALDAVPLRVTGRWTPRHAPIDASLLDDARGRITWRCRQPGGLVTLRLPDGSILNGLGYAEELEMTVAPWALPFDELRWGRFVNERRSVVWIDWRGGLDRRWVWADGAAVDASVVDHDRVAWPGATVEMAPGRVWRHGRIGKTVAGALAVCLPRRVSQAVETKWISQAVLRDDRGAAETGWVIHEVVRWG
;
A
#
# COMPACT_ATOMS: atom_id res chain seq x y z
N MET A 1 -24.19 -9.40 -14.79
CA MET A 1 -23.31 -10.05 -13.79
C MET A 1 -23.43 -9.31 -12.47
N ARG A 2 -23.50 -10.00 -11.34
CA ARG A 2 -23.54 -9.34 -10.02
C ARG A 2 -22.22 -8.61 -9.82
N GLY A 3 -22.28 -7.30 -9.49
CA GLY A 3 -21.10 -6.47 -9.34
C GLY A 3 -20.17 -6.94 -8.21
N VAL A 4 -18.88 -6.87 -8.43
CA VAL A 4 -17.86 -7.02 -7.40
C VAL A 4 -17.58 -5.64 -6.83
N THR A 5 -17.42 -5.54 -5.52
CA THR A 5 -16.92 -4.33 -4.86
C THR A 5 -15.79 -4.71 -3.91
N VAL A 6 -14.69 -4.01 -4.00
CA VAL A 6 -13.57 -4.13 -3.07
C VAL A 6 -13.41 -2.77 -2.39
N ARG A 7 -13.40 -2.78 -1.07
CA ARG A 7 -12.99 -1.62 -0.25
C ARG A 7 -11.87 -2.06 0.64
N LYS A 8 -10.78 -1.30 0.63
CA LYS A 8 -9.57 -1.65 1.37
C LYS A 8 -8.93 -0.40 1.95
N TRP A 9 -8.56 -0.47 3.21
CA TRP A 9 -7.56 0.39 3.82
C TRP A 9 -6.22 -0.33 3.82
N TYR A 10 -5.19 0.40 3.49
CA TYR A 10 -3.79 0.06 3.71
C TYR A 10 -3.19 1.12 4.62
N LEU A 11 -2.61 0.68 5.72
CA LEU A 11 -2.02 1.56 6.72
C LEU A 11 -0.66 0.99 7.13
N ASP A 12 0.38 1.80 7.08
CA ASP A 12 1.70 1.35 7.49
C ASP A 12 2.39 2.28 8.49
N CYS A 13 3.42 1.76 9.10
CA CYS A 13 4.36 2.47 9.96
C CYS A 13 5.77 1.92 9.73
N VAL A 14 6.77 2.79 9.66
CA VAL A 14 8.19 2.43 9.70
C VAL A 14 8.91 3.32 10.71
N THR A 15 9.66 2.70 11.62
CA THR A 15 10.50 3.41 12.59
C THR A 15 11.82 3.87 11.94
N THR A 16 12.54 4.75 12.59
CA THR A 16 13.89 5.15 12.16
C THR A 16 14.86 3.97 12.11
N ALA A 17 14.67 2.97 12.98
CA ALA A 17 15.46 1.73 13.00
C ALA A 17 15.10 0.76 11.88
N GLY A 18 13.97 0.97 11.18
CA GLY A 18 13.48 0.09 10.11
C GLY A 18 12.56 -1.03 10.57
N ASP A 19 12.09 -1.00 11.84
CA ASP A 19 10.95 -1.83 12.21
C ASP A 19 9.72 -1.34 11.50
N ALA A 20 8.97 -2.24 10.91
CA ALA A 20 7.82 -1.85 10.12
C ALA A 20 6.61 -2.75 10.35
N ALA A 21 5.43 -2.17 10.17
CA ALA A 21 4.17 -2.90 10.17
C ALA A 21 3.23 -2.37 9.08
N ILE A 22 2.43 -3.28 8.51
CA ILE A 22 1.34 -2.97 7.60
C ILE A 22 0.06 -3.58 8.17
N VAL A 23 -1.00 -2.79 8.17
CA VAL A 23 -2.35 -3.28 8.48
C VAL A 23 -3.23 -3.11 7.24
N TYR A 24 -3.82 -4.20 6.81
CA TYR A 24 -4.91 -4.19 5.85
C TYR A 24 -6.23 -4.37 6.57
N ALA A 25 -7.19 -3.51 6.26
CA ALA A 25 -8.55 -3.62 6.71
C ALA A 25 -9.48 -3.47 5.51
N GLY A 26 -10.23 -4.50 5.18
CA GLY A 26 -10.99 -4.47 3.94
C GLY A 26 -12.21 -5.36 3.91
N ARG A 27 -12.90 -5.27 2.78
CA ARG A 27 -14.08 -6.05 2.47
C ARG A 27 -14.14 -6.30 0.97
N VAL A 28 -14.44 -7.54 0.61
CA VAL A 28 -14.79 -7.93 -0.75
C VAL A 28 -16.26 -8.33 -0.77
N ALA A 29 -17.04 -7.74 -1.65
CA ALA A 29 -18.44 -8.09 -1.84
C ALA A 29 -18.68 -8.63 -3.26
N LEU A 30 -19.50 -9.68 -3.37
CA LEU A 30 -19.97 -10.26 -4.62
C LEU A 30 -21.49 -10.44 -4.50
N GLY A 31 -22.26 -9.53 -5.08
CA GLY A 31 -23.70 -9.46 -4.89
C GLY A 31 -24.04 -9.33 -3.39
N PRO A 32 -24.87 -10.25 -2.81
CA PRO A 32 -25.26 -10.16 -1.41
C PRO A 32 -24.17 -10.66 -0.44
N ILE A 33 -23.14 -11.36 -0.93
CA ILE A 33 -22.08 -11.93 -0.10
C ILE A 33 -21.01 -10.87 0.13
N SER A 34 -20.69 -10.63 1.40
CA SER A 34 -19.63 -9.67 1.79
C SER A 34 -18.71 -10.28 2.82
N VAL A 35 -17.43 -10.36 2.47
CA VAL A 35 -16.39 -10.97 3.29
C VAL A 35 -15.44 -9.89 3.79
N PRO A 36 -15.43 -9.58 5.09
CA PRO A 36 -14.43 -8.72 5.68
C PRO A 36 -13.10 -9.47 5.86
N TYR A 37 -11.99 -8.75 5.79
CA TYR A 37 -10.68 -9.30 6.10
C TYR A 37 -9.81 -8.27 6.84
N LEU A 38 -8.97 -8.79 7.73
CA LEU A 38 -7.94 -8.03 8.43
C LEU A 38 -6.62 -8.79 8.31
N GLU A 39 -5.56 -8.06 8.06
CA GLU A 39 -4.22 -8.63 7.95
C GLU A 39 -3.21 -7.70 8.62
N LEU A 40 -2.29 -8.28 9.37
CA LEU A 40 -1.13 -7.61 9.95
C LEU A 40 0.13 -8.27 9.45
N LEU A 41 1.01 -7.48 8.85
CA LEU A 41 2.38 -7.86 8.54
C LEU A 41 3.31 -7.04 9.42
N THR A 42 4.30 -7.69 10.01
CA THR A 42 5.36 -7.02 10.77
C THR A 42 6.74 -7.42 10.22
N ALA A 43 7.68 -6.52 10.25
CA ALA A 43 9.04 -6.71 9.79
C ALA A 43 10.01 -6.02 10.75
N PRO A 44 10.50 -6.71 11.78
CA PRO A 44 11.54 -6.19 12.68
C PRO A 44 12.81 -5.85 11.91
N ALA A 45 13.50 -4.75 12.26
CA ALA A 45 14.70 -4.27 11.57
C ALA A 45 15.84 -5.30 11.55
N GLY A 46 16.06 -5.99 12.65
CA GLY A 46 17.13 -6.98 12.82
C GLY A 46 16.67 -8.44 12.78
N GLY A 47 15.39 -8.71 12.47
CA GLY A 47 14.81 -10.04 12.60
C GLY A 47 14.58 -10.77 11.28
N PRO A 48 14.36 -12.09 11.36
CA PRO A 48 13.92 -12.87 10.22
C PRO A 48 12.54 -12.39 9.75
N SER A 49 12.23 -12.72 8.53
CA SER A 49 11.06 -12.34 7.73
C SER A 49 9.74 -12.19 8.49
N ALA A 50 8.94 -11.32 7.98
CA ALA A 50 7.60 -10.90 8.34
C ALA A 50 6.77 -11.94 9.09
N HIS A 51 6.24 -11.53 10.23
CA HIS A 51 5.13 -12.24 10.84
C HIS A 51 3.83 -11.80 10.18
N LEU A 52 3.09 -12.74 9.62
CA LEU A 52 1.78 -12.52 9.04
C LEU A 52 0.71 -13.04 9.98
N ARG A 53 -0.22 -12.19 10.36
CA ARG A 53 -1.44 -12.57 11.06
C ARG A 53 -2.66 -12.14 10.24
N ARG A 54 -3.47 -13.11 9.88
CA ARG A 54 -4.73 -12.87 9.17
C ARG A 54 -5.90 -13.38 10.01
N VAL A 55 -6.94 -12.57 10.10
CA VAL A 55 -8.18 -12.94 10.80
C VAL A 55 -9.39 -12.48 9.99
N SER A 56 -10.49 -13.22 10.11
CA SER A 56 -11.79 -12.73 9.67
C SER A 56 -12.31 -11.74 10.70
N GLY A 57 -12.73 -10.56 10.26
CA GLY A 57 -13.23 -9.54 11.15
C GLY A 57 -13.28 -8.15 10.51
N ARG A 58 -13.69 -7.18 11.30
CA ARG A 58 -13.76 -5.78 10.88
C ARG A 58 -12.87 -4.93 11.75
N ALA A 59 -12.21 -3.96 11.14
CA ALA A 59 -11.60 -2.85 11.84
C ALA A 59 -12.50 -1.62 11.71
N ARG A 60 -12.37 -0.71 12.64
CA ARG A 60 -12.89 0.64 12.54
C ARG A 60 -11.74 1.55 12.11
N VAL A 61 -11.86 2.13 10.93
CA VAL A 61 -10.98 3.22 10.48
C VAL A 61 -11.80 4.49 10.47
N THR A 62 -11.34 5.51 11.16
CA THR A 62 -12.02 6.80 11.26
C THR A 62 -11.09 7.92 10.80
N THR A 63 -11.67 8.91 10.13
CA THR A 63 -10.99 10.14 9.75
C THR A 63 -11.61 11.29 10.53
N THR A 64 -10.79 12.09 11.21
CA THR A 64 -11.23 13.31 11.93
C THR A 64 -10.36 14.47 11.44
N GLY A 65 -10.98 15.36 10.66
CA GLY A 65 -10.19 16.31 9.89
C GLY A 65 -9.25 15.58 8.93
N ARG A 66 -7.95 15.74 9.15
CA ARG A 66 -6.92 15.07 8.35
C ARG A 66 -6.27 13.87 9.08
N ASP A 67 -6.59 13.64 10.35
CA ASP A 67 -6.08 12.49 11.11
C ASP A 67 -6.78 11.20 10.68
N VAL A 68 -6.06 10.09 10.71
CA VAL A 68 -6.60 8.74 10.53
C VAL A 68 -6.36 7.94 11.81
N ALA A 69 -7.39 7.26 12.30
CA ALA A 69 -7.29 6.36 13.44
C ALA A 69 -7.80 4.97 13.07
N LEU A 70 -7.10 3.95 13.56
CA LEU A 70 -7.41 2.54 13.39
C LEU A 70 -7.72 1.90 14.74
N ASP A 71 -8.81 1.15 14.79
CA ASP A 71 -9.10 0.18 15.86
C ASP A 71 -9.44 -1.16 15.21
N ALA A 72 -8.50 -2.09 15.27
CA ALA A 72 -8.62 -3.45 14.75
C ALA A 72 -8.65 -4.46 15.90
N VAL A 73 -9.75 -4.48 16.66
CA VAL A 73 -9.97 -5.35 17.85
C VAL A 73 -9.59 -6.82 17.58
N PRO A 74 -10.00 -7.46 16.46
CA PRO A 74 -9.65 -8.86 16.20
C PRO A 74 -8.15 -9.11 16.05
N LEU A 75 -7.39 -8.11 15.65
CA LEU A 75 -5.92 -8.15 15.58
C LEU A 75 -5.25 -7.67 16.86
N ARG A 76 -5.98 -7.03 17.78
CA ARG A 76 -5.45 -6.31 18.95
C ARG A 76 -4.45 -5.23 18.52
N VAL A 77 -4.79 -4.49 17.45
CA VAL A 77 -3.98 -3.41 16.87
C VAL A 77 -4.75 -2.12 16.93
N THR A 78 -4.13 -1.07 17.42
CA THR A 78 -4.65 0.30 17.35
C THR A 78 -3.59 1.22 16.79
N GLY A 79 -3.99 2.25 16.04
CA GLY A 79 -3.04 3.18 15.44
C GLY A 79 -3.63 4.55 15.18
N ARG A 80 -2.72 5.54 15.09
CA ARG A 80 -3.06 6.92 14.70
C ARG A 80 -2.01 7.44 13.74
N TRP A 81 -2.48 8.06 12.67
CA TRP A 81 -1.69 8.75 11.65
C TRP A 81 -2.04 10.23 11.67
N THR A 82 -1.05 11.06 11.99
CA THR A 82 -1.18 12.53 12.03
C THR A 82 -0.53 13.12 10.76
N PRO A 83 -1.23 13.99 10.01
CA PRO A 83 -0.81 14.43 8.69
C PRO A 83 0.42 15.32 8.73
N ARG A 84 1.28 15.13 7.72
CA ARG A 84 2.42 16.02 7.40
C ARG A 84 2.30 16.61 6.01
N HIS A 85 1.66 15.90 5.08
CA HIS A 85 1.49 16.30 3.69
C HIS A 85 0.01 16.40 3.32
N ALA A 86 -0.30 17.04 2.20
CA ALA A 86 -1.66 17.11 1.68
C ALA A 86 -2.16 15.71 1.25
N PRO A 87 -3.43 15.38 1.48
CA PRO A 87 -4.00 14.13 0.98
C PRO A 87 -4.07 14.17 -0.56
N ILE A 88 -4.14 12.97 -1.15
CA ILE A 88 -4.25 12.79 -2.60
C ILE A 88 -5.54 12.03 -2.87
N ASP A 89 -6.36 12.55 -3.78
CA ASP A 89 -7.55 11.87 -4.28
C ASP A 89 -7.41 11.67 -5.80
N ALA A 90 -7.54 10.41 -6.26
CA ALA A 90 -7.41 10.09 -7.67
C ALA A 90 -8.48 9.08 -8.13
N SER A 91 -9.07 9.33 -9.29
CA SER A 91 -9.82 8.34 -10.06
C SER A 91 -8.85 7.64 -11.00
N LEU A 92 -8.42 6.43 -10.62
CA LEU A 92 -7.47 5.67 -11.43
C LEU A 92 -8.11 5.06 -12.66
N LEU A 93 -9.41 4.70 -12.56
CA LEU A 93 -10.22 4.20 -13.66
C LEU A 93 -11.67 4.64 -13.47
N ASP A 94 -12.31 5.03 -14.57
CA ASP A 94 -13.77 5.27 -14.64
C ASP A 94 -14.21 5.02 -16.07
N ASP A 95 -14.69 3.80 -16.35
CA ASP A 95 -15.14 3.37 -17.69
C ASP A 95 -16.22 2.27 -17.60
N ALA A 96 -16.57 1.68 -18.73
CA ALA A 96 -17.59 0.63 -18.82
C ALA A 96 -17.28 -0.63 -17.97
N ARG A 97 -16.03 -0.85 -17.56
CA ARG A 97 -15.62 -1.96 -16.67
C ARG A 97 -15.95 -1.67 -15.22
N GLY A 98 -16.07 -0.39 -14.85
CA GLY A 98 -16.32 0.08 -13.51
C GLY A 98 -15.38 1.21 -13.10
N ARG A 99 -15.26 1.43 -11.80
CA ARG A 99 -14.48 2.52 -11.23
C ARG A 99 -13.43 2.01 -10.26
N ILE A 100 -12.27 2.69 -10.23
CA ILE A 100 -11.24 2.55 -9.21
C ILE A 100 -10.96 3.94 -8.66
N THR A 101 -11.40 4.17 -7.41
CA THR A 101 -11.12 5.39 -6.67
C THR A 101 -10.08 5.09 -5.60
N TRP A 102 -9.03 5.88 -5.59
CA TRP A 102 -7.95 5.77 -4.64
C TRP A 102 -7.76 7.10 -3.91
N ARG A 103 -7.69 7.03 -2.59
CA ARG A 103 -7.54 8.18 -1.71
C ARG A 103 -6.41 7.93 -0.75
N CYS A 104 -5.29 8.59 -0.95
CA CYS A 104 -4.21 8.58 0.02
C CYS A 104 -4.49 9.67 1.06
N ARG A 105 -4.97 9.25 2.22
CA ARG A 105 -5.29 10.16 3.32
C ARG A 105 -4.04 10.70 3.99
N GLN A 106 -2.98 9.89 4.02
CA GLN A 106 -1.69 10.21 4.61
C GLN A 106 -0.57 9.74 3.68
N PRO A 107 -0.10 10.56 2.72
CA PRO A 107 1.06 10.22 1.89
C PRO A 107 2.36 10.06 2.70
N GLY A 108 2.44 10.77 3.82
CA GLY A 108 3.46 10.66 4.84
C GLY A 108 2.95 11.33 6.12
N GLY A 109 2.90 10.59 7.21
CA GLY A 109 2.40 11.06 8.49
C GLY A 109 3.23 10.57 9.67
N LEU A 110 3.09 11.23 10.82
CA LEU A 110 3.57 10.70 12.08
C LEU A 110 2.63 9.59 12.52
N VAL A 111 3.19 8.46 12.95
CA VAL A 111 2.42 7.28 13.31
C VAL A 111 2.77 6.80 14.71
N THR A 112 1.74 6.48 15.48
CA THR A 112 1.83 5.65 16.66
C THR A 112 0.97 4.43 16.44
N LEU A 113 1.58 3.23 16.41
CA LEU A 113 0.92 1.95 16.16
C LEU A 113 1.22 0.99 17.30
N ARG A 114 0.19 0.55 18.02
CA ARG A 114 0.28 -0.49 19.05
C ARG A 114 0.04 -1.85 18.42
N LEU A 115 0.95 -2.78 18.63
CA LEU A 115 0.93 -4.15 18.13
C LEU A 115 0.28 -5.14 19.13
N PRO A 116 -0.04 -6.37 18.71
CA PRO A 116 -0.74 -7.37 19.54
C PRO A 116 0.02 -7.82 20.78
N ASP A 117 1.33 -7.73 20.77
CA ASP A 117 2.24 -8.04 21.90
C ASP A 117 2.37 -6.88 22.89
N GLY A 118 1.70 -5.75 22.62
CA GLY A 118 1.75 -4.53 23.42
C GLY A 118 2.86 -3.57 23.03
N SER A 119 3.78 -3.96 22.14
CA SER A 119 4.82 -3.06 21.63
C SER A 119 4.21 -1.88 20.86
N ILE A 120 4.92 -0.76 20.83
CA ILE A 120 4.49 0.46 20.17
C ILE A 120 5.54 0.84 19.12
N LEU A 121 5.14 0.95 17.88
CA LEU A 121 5.93 1.55 16.82
C LEU A 121 5.60 3.04 16.75
N ASN A 122 6.60 3.88 16.93
CA ASN A 122 6.54 5.31 16.65
C ASN A 122 7.42 5.61 15.45
N GLY A 123 6.86 6.18 14.41
CA GLY A 123 7.59 6.37 13.16
C GLY A 123 6.84 7.22 12.16
N LEU A 124 7.21 7.02 10.92
CA LEU A 124 6.56 7.60 9.76
C LEU A 124 5.72 6.54 9.06
N GLY A 125 4.64 6.93 8.42
CA GLY A 125 3.81 5.97 7.73
C GLY A 125 2.83 6.61 6.77
N TYR A 126 2.02 5.74 6.22
CA TYR A 126 1.14 5.99 5.10
C TYR A 126 -0.25 5.40 5.38
N ALA A 127 -1.29 6.03 4.85
CA ALA A 127 -2.65 5.52 4.95
C ALA A 127 -3.44 5.83 3.68
N GLU A 128 -3.97 4.79 3.03
CA GLU A 128 -4.82 4.91 1.85
C GLU A 128 -6.12 4.13 1.98
N GLU A 129 -7.12 4.59 1.26
CA GLU A 129 -8.39 3.93 1.01
C GLU A 129 -8.52 3.65 -0.50
N LEU A 130 -8.77 2.39 -0.85
CA LEU A 130 -9.11 1.98 -2.20
C LEU A 130 -10.56 1.52 -2.25
N GLU A 131 -11.32 2.04 -3.20
CA GLU A 131 -12.64 1.53 -3.57
C GLU A 131 -12.64 1.13 -5.05
N MET A 132 -13.03 -0.10 -5.33
CA MET A 132 -13.02 -0.65 -6.67
C MET A 132 -14.32 -1.41 -6.94
N THR A 133 -14.97 -1.09 -8.07
CA THR A 133 -16.13 -1.82 -8.61
C THR A 133 -15.77 -2.64 -9.84
N VAL A 134 -14.54 -2.50 -10.35
CA VAL A 134 -13.96 -3.39 -11.36
C VAL A 134 -13.62 -4.72 -10.70
N ALA A 135 -14.02 -5.81 -11.33
CA ALA A 135 -13.63 -7.13 -10.84
C ALA A 135 -12.10 -7.30 -10.95
N PRO A 136 -11.41 -7.83 -9.93
CA PRO A 136 -9.94 -7.96 -9.94
C PRO A 136 -9.38 -8.74 -11.13
N TRP A 137 -10.17 -9.64 -11.72
CA TRP A 137 -9.80 -10.40 -12.93
C TRP A 137 -10.06 -9.66 -14.24
N ALA A 138 -10.72 -8.49 -14.18
CA ALA A 138 -11.01 -7.63 -15.33
C ALA A 138 -10.16 -6.35 -15.29
N LEU A 139 -9.15 -6.29 -14.43
CA LEU A 139 -8.18 -5.20 -14.41
C LEU A 139 -7.48 -5.08 -15.76
N PRO A 140 -7.33 -3.85 -16.30
CA PRO A 140 -6.87 -3.63 -17.67
C PRO A 140 -5.34 -3.61 -17.82
N PHE A 141 -4.60 -4.18 -16.90
CA PHE A 141 -3.14 -4.22 -16.89
C PHE A 141 -2.65 -5.58 -16.39
N ASP A 142 -1.41 -5.93 -16.70
CA ASP A 142 -0.78 -7.20 -16.34
C ASP A 142 0.28 -7.05 -15.25
N GLU A 143 0.77 -5.83 -15.00
CA GLU A 143 1.65 -5.53 -13.89
C GLU A 143 1.20 -4.24 -13.20
N LEU A 144 1.18 -4.27 -11.87
CA LEU A 144 1.05 -3.11 -11.00
C LEU A 144 2.37 -2.91 -10.25
N ARG A 145 2.90 -1.71 -10.29
CA ARG A 145 3.94 -1.26 -9.37
C ARG A 145 3.34 -0.18 -8.49
N TRP A 146 3.40 -0.40 -7.21
CA TRP A 146 2.98 0.57 -6.20
C TRP A 146 4.09 0.76 -5.19
N GLY A 147 4.20 1.96 -4.66
CA GLY A 147 5.09 2.20 -3.54
C GLY A 147 4.99 3.61 -3.00
N ARG A 148 5.68 3.77 -1.89
CA ARG A 148 5.82 5.06 -1.23
C ARG A 148 7.22 5.21 -0.63
N PHE A 149 7.77 6.41 -0.68
CA PHE A 149 8.95 6.86 0.06
C PHE A 149 8.50 7.83 1.14
N VAL A 150 9.05 7.73 2.34
CA VAL A 150 8.85 8.73 3.39
C VAL A 150 10.13 8.99 4.15
N ASN A 151 10.32 10.25 4.52
CA ASN A 151 11.24 10.69 5.56
C ASN A 151 10.57 11.81 6.38
N GLU A 152 11.34 12.48 7.25
CA GLU A 152 10.78 13.53 8.11
C GLU A 152 10.26 14.75 7.33
N ARG A 153 10.69 14.98 6.09
CA ARG A 153 10.38 16.17 5.29
C ARG A 153 9.56 15.88 4.06
N ARG A 154 9.78 14.72 3.45
CA ARG A 154 9.31 14.41 2.11
C ARG A 154 8.48 13.15 2.08
N SER A 155 7.55 13.11 1.16
CA SER A 155 6.82 11.91 0.79
C SER A 155 6.74 11.78 -0.73
N VAL A 156 6.92 10.57 -1.25
CA VAL A 156 6.68 10.27 -2.66
C VAL A 156 5.82 9.04 -2.74
N VAL A 157 4.78 9.08 -3.55
CA VAL A 157 3.88 7.93 -3.78
C VAL A 157 3.78 7.69 -5.27
N TRP A 158 3.80 6.43 -5.69
CA TRP A 158 3.65 6.07 -7.09
C TRP A 158 2.72 4.89 -7.30
N ILE A 159 2.06 4.92 -8.44
CA ILE A 159 1.25 3.84 -9.00
C ILE A 159 1.60 3.76 -10.48
N ASP A 160 2.04 2.59 -10.96
CA ASP A 160 2.41 2.39 -12.37
C ASP A 160 1.77 1.08 -12.85
N TRP A 161 0.91 1.19 -13.85
CA TRP A 161 0.23 0.08 -14.52
C TRP A 161 0.93 -0.22 -15.82
N ARG A 162 1.17 -1.49 -16.10
CA ARG A 162 1.85 -1.96 -17.32
C ARG A 162 1.15 -3.15 -17.93
N GLY A 163 1.24 -3.23 -19.27
CA GLY A 163 0.64 -4.31 -20.03
C GLY A 163 -0.87 -4.15 -20.16
N GLY A 164 -1.30 -3.71 -21.34
CA GLY A 164 -2.68 -3.38 -21.65
C GLY A 164 -2.96 -1.89 -21.53
N LEU A 165 -3.48 -1.42 -20.43
CA LEU A 165 -3.63 0.01 -20.15
C LEU A 165 -2.45 0.51 -19.34
N ASP A 166 -1.48 1.09 -20.01
CA ASP A 166 -0.31 1.68 -19.36
C ASP A 166 -0.67 3.05 -18.81
N ARG A 167 -0.52 3.22 -17.48
CA ARG A 167 -0.75 4.49 -16.79
C ARG A 167 0.22 4.64 -15.64
N ARG A 168 0.68 5.86 -15.43
CA ARG A 168 1.60 6.22 -14.36
C ARG A 168 1.11 7.44 -13.62
N TRP A 169 1.18 7.36 -12.31
CA TRP A 169 0.93 8.48 -11.41
C TRP A 169 2.04 8.53 -10.39
N VAL A 170 2.59 9.70 -10.16
CA VAL A 170 3.55 9.96 -9.09
C VAL A 170 3.16 11.26 -8.42
N TRP A 171 3.24 11.25 -7.11
CA TRP A 171 2.99 12.44 -6.29
C TRP A 171 4.18 12.65 -5.37
N ALA A 172 4.71 13.87 -5.34
CA ALA A 172 5.73 14.33 -4.40
C ALA A 172 5.08 15.32 -3.44
N ASP A 173 5.15 15.05 -2.14
CA ASP A 173 4.58 15.87 -1.05
C ASP A 173 3.08 16.19 -1.23
N GLY A 174 2.35 15.28 -1.84
CA GLY A 174 0.92 15.40 -2.15
C GLY A 174 0.59 16.09 -3.49
N ALA A 175 1.59 16.62 -4.22
CA ALA A 175 1.41 17.21 -5.54
C ALA A 175 1.76 16.22 -6.65
N ALA A 176 0.95 16.15 -7.71
CA ALA A 176 1.24 15.32 -8.89
C ALA A 176 2.48 15.84 -9.63
N VAL A 177 3.31 14.91 -10.09
CA VAL A 177 4.51 15.17 -10.89
C VAL A 177 4.57 14.25 -12.09
N ASP A 178 5.15 14.73 -13.20
CA ASP A 178 5.35 13.94 -14.42
C ASP A 178 6.59 13.06 -14.27
N ALA A 179 6.39 11.80 -13.89
CA ALA A 179 7.49 10.87 -13.71
C ALA A 179 7.94 10.26 -15.05
N SER A 180 9.24 10.31 -15.28
CA SER A 180 9.88 9.69 -16.44
C SER A 180 10.14 8.19 -16.23
N VAL A 181 10.41 7.80 -14.98
CA VAL A 181 10.79 6.42 -14.60
C VAL A 181 10.04 5.98 -13.34
N VAL A 182 9.51 4.76 -13.36
CA VAL A 182 9.11 4.00 -12.18
C VAL A 182 9.62 2.58 -12.35
N ASP A 183 10.80 2.27 -11.81
CA ASP A 183 11.43 0.95 -11.88
C ASP A 183 11.52 0.28 -10.52
N HIS A 184 12.16 -0.89 -10.49
CA HIS A 184 12.30 -1.68 -9.28
C HIS A 184 13.13 -0.99 -8.20
N ASP A 185 14.11 -0.21 -8.61
CA ASP A 185 15.11 0.44 -7.76
C ASP A 185 15.08 1.97 -7.87
N ARG A 186 14.25 2.53 -8.75
CA ARG A 186 14.24 3.97 -9.00
C ARG A 186 12.89 4.52 -9.40
N VAL A 187 12.57 5.71 -8.86
CA VAL A 187 11.48 6.57 -9.32
C VAL A 187 12.06 7.94 -9.62
N ALA A 188 11.88 8.44 -10.85
CA ALA A 188 12.45 9.72 -11.28
C ALA A 188 11.42 10.61 -11.97
N TRP A 189 11.50 11.91 -11.69
CA TRP A 189 10.71 12.96 -12.33
C TRP A 189 11.60 14.21 -12.51
N PRO A 190 11.21 15.20 -13.34
CA PRO A 190 11.98 16.42 -13.48
C PRO A 190 12.23 17.08 -12.13
N GLY A 191 13.51 17.26 -11.79
CA GLY A 191 13.93 17.88 -10.54
C GLY A 191 14.28 16.93 -9.40
N ALA A 192 13.96 15.62 -9.47
CA ALA A 192 14.38 14.70 -8.41
C ALA A 192 14.29 13.22 -8.77
N THR A 193 14.98 12.41 -7.97
CA THR A 193 14.99 10.95 -8.09
C THR A 193 14.99 10.30 -6.71
N VAL A 194 14.19 9.26 -6.53
CA VAL A 194 14.29 8.31 -5.41
C VAL A 194 15.05 7.09 -5.88
N GLU A 195 16.20 6.81 -5.28
CA GLU A 195 17.02 5.63 -5.51
C GLU A 195 16.89 4.67 -4.33
N MET A 196 16.48 3.44 -4.60
CA MET A 196 16.22 2.42 -3.57
C MET A 196 17.42 1.49 -3.45
N ALA A 197 17.93 1.32 -2.25
CA ALA A 197 18.91 0.27 -1.97
C ALA A 197 18.24 -1.12 -2.12
N PRO A 198 19.04 -2.19 -2.32
CA PRO A 198 18.52 -3.55 -2.31
C PRO A 198 17.65 -3.80 -1.07
N GLY A 199 16.37 -4.12 -1.30
CA GLY A 199 15.38 -4.23 -0.25
C GLY A 199 15.28 -5.63 0.34
N ARG A 200 14.82 -5.69 1.58
CA ARG A 200 14.41 -6.95 2.19
C ARG A 200 13.02 -7.33 1.66
N VAL A 201 12.89 -8.54 1.13
CA VAL A 201 11.58 -9.09 0.75
C VAL A 201 10.74 -9.26 2.01
N TRP A 202 9.62 -8.55 2.05
CA TRP A 202 8.66 -8.63 3.14
C TRP A 202 7.60 -9.71 2.91
N ARG A 203 7.09 -9.78 1.67
CA ARG A 203 6.15 -10.80 1.25
C ARG A 203 6.43 -11.18 -0.20
N HIS A 204 6.39 -12.48 -0.50
CA HIS A 204 6.46 -12.99 -1.87
C HIS A 204 5.55 -14.20 -2.02
N GLY A 205 4.81 -14.25 -3.12
CA GLY A 205 4.02 -15.43 -3.46
C GLY A 205 2.75 -15.11 -4.25
N ARG A 206 2.00 -16.18 -4.54
CA ARG A 206 0.73 -16.07 -5.24
C ARG A 206 -0.34 -15.46 -4.34
N ILE A 207 -1.11 -14.50 -4.85
CA ILE A 207 -2.20 -13.83 -4.12
C ILE A 207 -3.21 -14.85 -3.57
N GLY A 208 -3.51 -15.91 -4.32
CA GLY A 208 -4.36 -16.99 -3.83
C GLY A 208 -3.86 -17.62 -2.54
N LYS A 209 -2.54 -17.75 -2.34
CA LYS A 209 -1.93 -18.31 -1.13
C LYS A 209 -1.69 -17.25 -0.05
N THR A 210 -1.19 -16.08 -0.45
CA THR A 210 -0.71 -15.04 0.48
C THR A 210 -1.83 -14.14 0.99
N VAL A 211 -2.86 -13.88 0.17
CA VAL A 211 -3.93 -12.92 0.49
C VAL A 211 -5.29 -13.60 0.65
N ALA A 212 -5.69 -14.47 -0.26
CA ALA A 212 -7.04 -15.01 -0.29
C ALA A 212 -7.25 -16.21 0.65
N GLY A 213 -6.21 -16.97 0.99
CA GLY A 213 -6.31 -18.15 1.85
C GLY A 213 -7.39 -19.13 1.35
N ALA A 214 -8.32 -19.52 2.21
CA ALA A 214 -9.41 -20.45 1.85
C ALA A 214 -10.34 -19.93 0.74
N LEU A 215 -10.45 -18.62 0.54
CA LEU A 215 -11.25 -18.02 -0.53
C LEU A 215 -10.59 -18.15 -1.92
N ALA A 216 -9.34 -18.59 -1.98
CA ALA A 216 -8.60 -18.75 -3.24
C ALA A 216 -9.30 -19.69 -4.23
N VAL A 217 -10.02 -20.72 -3.71
CA VAL A 217 -10.79 -21.66 -4.53
C VAL A 217 -11.90 -20.98 -5.33
N CYS A 218 -12.44 -19.89 -4.81
CA CYS A 218 -13.53 -19.13 -5.46
C CYS A 218 -13.01 -18.04 -6.40
N LEU A 219 -11.70 -17.80 -6.45
CA LEU A 219 -11.12 -16.75 -7.28
C LEU A 219 -10.75 -17.28 -8.68
N PRO A 220 -11.03 -16.50 -9.75
CA PRO A 220 -10.52 -16.80 -11.08
C PRO A 220 -9.01 -16.98 -11.09
N ARG A 221 -8.53 -17.84 -12.01
CA ARG A 221 -7.09 -18.17 -12.12
C ARG A 221 -6.21 -16.94 -12.23
N ARG A 222 -6.63 -15.94 -13.01
CA ARG A 222 -5.88 -14.69 -13.15
C ARG A 222 -5.56 -14.02 -11.83
N VAL A 223 -6.46 -14.03 -10.86
CA VAL A 223 -6.25 -13.45 -9.53
C VAL A 223 -5.49 -14.40 -8.62
N SER A 224 -5.92 -15.69 -8.57
CA SER A 224 -5.33 -16.67 -7.65
C SER A 224 -3.87 -17.00 -8.00
N GLN A 225 -3.48 -16.88 -9.27
CA GLN A 225 -2.12 -17.12 -9.77
C GLN A 225 -1.26 -15.84 -9.81
N ALA A 226 -1.86 -14.65 -9.68
CA ALA A 226 -1.10 -13.41 -9.63
C ALA A 226 -0.04 -13.46 -8.52
N VAL A 227 1.16 -13.04 -8.86
CA VAL A 227 2.32 -13.07 -7.95
C VAL A 227 2.56 -11.66 -7.43
N GLU A 228 2.55 -11.55 -6.12
CA GLU A 228 2.93 -10.32 -5.42
C GLU A 228 4.33 -10.47 -4.83
N THR A 229 5.15 -9.44 -4.97
CA THR A 229 6.36 -9.27 -4.17
C THR A 229 6.36 -7.88 -3.56
N LYS A 230 6.60 -7.82 -2.27
CA LYS A 230 6.66 -6.59 -1.49
C LYS A 230 8.01 -6.49 -0.79
N TRP A 231 8.60 -5.30 -0.82
CA TRP A 231 9.89 -5.00 -0.20
C TRP A 231 9.79 -3.84 0.78
N ILE A 232 10.71 -3.83 1.73
CA ILE A 232 11.09 -2.67 2.52
C ILE A 232 12.55 -2.35 2.25
N SER A 233 12.86 -1.10 1.95
CA SER A 233 14.20 -0.65 1.55
C SER A 233 14.53 0.70 2.18
N GLN A 234 15.79 0.94 2.45
CA GLN A 234 16.29 2.30 2.56
C GLN A 234 16.35 2.92 1.17
N ALA A 235 16.18 4.23 1.09
CA ALA A 235 16.29 4.95 -0.16
C ALA A 235 16.84 6.36 0.06
N VAL A 236 17.34 6.94 -1.02
CA VAL A 236 17.82 8.31 -1.06
C VAL A 236 17.01 9.08 -2.09
N LEU A 237 16.39 10.15 -1.64
CA LEU A 237 15.82 11.16 -2.52
C LEU A 237 16.91 12.16 -2.85
N ARG A 238 17.20 12.34 -4.13
CA ARG A 238 18.15 13.36 -4.65
C ARG A 238 17.40 14.37 -5.48
N ASP A 239 17.67 15.65 -5.27
CA ASP A 239 17.17 16.70 -6.16
C ASP A 239 18.28 17.18 -7.12
N ASP A 240 17.89 17.96 -8.12
CA ASP A 240 18.81 18.52 -9.12
C ASP A 240 19.81 19.55 -8.53
N ARG A 241 19.60 19.97 -7.29
CA ARG A 241 20.49 20.89 -6.56
C ARG A 241 21.56 20.12 -5.78
N GLY A 242 21.56 18.78 -5.85
CA GLY A 242 22.50 17.91 -5.17
C GLY A 242 22.14 17.60 -3.71
N ALA A 243 20.99 18.07 -3.21
CA ALA A 243 20.55 17.65 -1.88
C ALA A 243 20.16 16.16 -1.90
N ALA A 244 20.56 15.45 -0.86
CA ALA A 244 20.30 14.03 -0.69
C ALA A 244 19.65 13.79 0.67
N GLU A 245 18.46 13.19 0.67
CA GLU A 245 17.70 12.90 1.87
C GLU A 245 17.40 11.40 1.96
N THR A 246 17.84 10.77 3.03
CA THR A 246 17.56 9.36 3.28
C THR A 246 16.13 9.18 3.80
N GLY A 247 15.56 8.01 3.52
CA GLY A 247 14.23 7.64 3.99
C GLY A 247 13.94 6.16 3.80
N TRP A 248 12.70 5.78 4.02
CA TRP A 248 12.22 4.42 3.89
C TRP A 248 11.21 4.28 2.75
N VAL A 249 11.38 3.22 1.97
CA VAL A 249 10.45 2.81 0.92
C VAL A 249 9.78 1.50 1.33
N ILE A 250 8.47 1.45 1.15
CA ILE A 250 7.73 0.20 1.01
C ILE A 250 7.17 0.21 -0.41
N HIS A 251 7.48 -0.84 -1.17
CA HIS A 251 6.98 -0.96 -2.54
C HIS A 251 6.61 -2.40 -2.86
N GLU A 252 5.78 -2.55 -3.88
CA GLU A 252 5.34 -3.86 -4.34
C GLU A 252 5.22 -3.91 -5.86
N VAL A 253 5.37 -5.11 -6.37
CA VAL A 253 5.06 -5.47 -7.76
C VAL A 253 4.07 -6.63 -7.72
N VAL A 254 2.96 -6.46 -8.40
CA VAL A 254 1.97 -7.53 -8.62
C VAL A 254 1.91 -7.83 -10.11
N ARG A 255 2.08 -9.10 -10.47
CA ARG A 255 1.99 -9.59 -11.85
C ARG A 255 0.84 -10.57 -12.00
N TRP A 256 -0.02 -10.30 -12.95
CA TRP A 256 -1.10 -11.19 -13.37
C TRP A 256 -0.61 -12.03 -14.54
N GLY A 257 -0.68 -13.36 -14.37
CA GLY A 257 -0.39 -14.33 -15.43
C GLY A 257 -1.59 -14.60 -16.33
#